data_6bb1b996ed5a46ac396cd87cd602968a
#
_entry.id   6bb1b996ed5a46ac396cd87cd602968a
#
_cell.length_a   1.000
_cell.length_b   1.000
_cell.length_c   1.000
_cell.angle_alpha   90.00
_cell.angle_beta   90.00
_cell.angle_gamma   90.00
#
_symmetry.space_group_name_H-M   'P 1'
#
loop_
_entity.id
_entity.type
_entity.pdbx_description
1 polymer ?
#
loop_
_entity_poly.entity_id
_entity_poly.type
_entity_poly.pdbx_seq_one_letter_code
_entity_poly.pdbx_strand_id
1 'polypeptide(L)'
;ISLSDLMTPWEKIEKRIEAAAAADFITAVYNPKSEGRYWQLYRLKEIFLQQRAGNTPVGYVRQAGRPEQEVTVTTLADFDPEQIDMFTVVLLGNSQSYNWQGKMITPRGYYQKMKHGDGGFVSKPGQEIMIRSFRTIASELKHPDIPLDRKWVLLHTIHTTADFDGK
;
A
#
# COMPACT_ATOMS: atom_id res chain seq x y z
N ILE A 1 -7.59 3.33 -10.26
CA ILE A 1 -8.35 3.09 -11.51
C ILE A 1 -9.82 3.16 -11.18
N SER A 2 -10.62 3.90 -11.98
CA SER A 2 -12.08 3.85 -11.91
C SER A 2 -12.59 2.81 -12.91
N LEU A 3 -13.53 1.96 -12.47
CA LEU A 3 -14.23 1.03 -13.36
C LEU A 3 -15.49 1.65 -14.00
N SER A 4 -15.74 2.95 -13.76
CA SER A 4 -16.87 3.63 -14.40
C SER A 4 -16.63 3.78 -15.89
N ASP A 5 -17.45 3.11 -16.68
CA ASP A 5 -17.43 3.09 -18.14
C ASP A 5 -18.42 4.10 -18.77
N LEU A 6 -19.04 4.94 -17.95
CA LEU A 6 -19.99 5.96 -18.40
C LEU A 6 -19.33 6.99 -19.34
N MET A 7 -18.12 7.46 -18.99
CA MET A 7 -17.38 8.48 -19.73
C MET A 7 -16.11 7.95 -20.39
N THR A 8 -15.74 6.71 -20.11
CA THR A 8 -14.52 6.08 -20.62
C THR A 8 -14.86 4.70 -21.16
N PRO A 9 -14.61 4.42 -22.45
CA PRO A 9 -14.87 3.08 -23.01
C PRO A 9 -14.14 2.01 -22.25
N TRP A 10 -14.80 0.84 -22.11
CA TRP A 10 -14.27 -0.29 -21.34
C TRP A 10 -12.88 -0.73 -21.83
N GLU A 11 -12.66 -0.80 -23.13
CA GLU A 11 -11.38 -1.20 -23.72
C GLU A 11 -10.21 -0.32 -23.24
N LYS A 12 -10.49 0.94 -22.95
CA LYS A 12 -9.48 1.86 -22.38
C LYS A 12 -9.24 1.60 -20.90
N ILE A 13 -10.29 1.25 -20.17
CA ILE A 13 -10.19 0.87 -18.75
C ILE A 13 -9.43 -0.45 -18.63
N GLU A 14 -9.76 -1.45 -19.43
CA GLU A 14 -9.10 -2.76 -19.43
C GLU A 14 -7.59 -2.65 -19.72
N LYS A 15 -7.19 -1.88 -20.72
CA LYS A 15 -5.76 -1.59 -20.99
C LYS A 15 -5.02 -0.97 -19.80
N ARG A 16 -5.71 -0.12 -19.02
CA ARG A 16 -5.12 0.46 -17.79
C ARG A 16 -4.97 -0.59 -16.69
N ILE A 17 -5.93 -1.52 -16.58
CA ILE A 17 -5.89 -2.63 -15.64
C ILE A 17 -4.73 -3.56 -16.01
N GLU A 18 -4.60 -3.95 -17.27
CA GLU A 18 -3.51 -4.79 -17.79
C GLU A 18 -2.14 -4.15 -17.51
N ALA A 19 -1.99 -2.86 -17.83
CA ALA A 19 -0.75 -2.13 -17.58
C ALA A 19 -0.39 -2.05 -16.09
N ALA A 20 -1.36 -1.80 -15.22
CA ALA A 20 -1.15 -1.76 -13.77
C ALA A 20 -0.79 -3.14 -13.19
N ALA A 21 -1.43 -4.20 -13.69
CA ALA A 21 -1.13 -5.56 -13.28
C ALA A 21 0.27 -5.99 -13.73
N ALA A 22 0.64 -5.75 -14.99
CA ALA A 22 1.94 -6.11 -15.56
C ALA A 22 3.09 -5.31 -14.94
N ALA A 23 2.87 -4.04 -14.60
CA ALA A 23 3.88 -3.17 -13.97
C ALA A 23 3.99 -3.36 -12.46
N ASP A 24 3.30 -4.33 -11.88
CA ASP A 24 3.31 -4.63 -10.44
C ASP A 24 2.91 -3.46 -9.53
N PHE A 25 2.02 -2.57 -10.00
CA PHE A 25 1.52 -1.47 -9.18
C PHE A 25 0.52 -1.95 -8.13
N ILE A 26 0.62 -1.42 -6.90
CA ILE A 26 -0.54 -1.42 -6.01
C ILE A 26 -1.64 -0.63 -6.68
N THR A 27 -2.82 -1.19 -6.74
CA THR A 27 -3.91 -0.60 -7.51
C THR A 27 -5.12 -0.35 -6.62
N ALA A 28 -5.52 0.92 -6.49
CA ALA A 28 -6.78 1.30 -5.89
C ALA A 28 -7.87 1.37 -6.98
N VAL A 29 -8.99 0.72 -6.73
CA VAL A 29 -10.12 0.62 -7.64
C VAL A 29 -11.32 1.37 -7.07
N TYR A 30 -11.80 2.35 -7.81
CA TYR A 30 -12.97 3.18 -7.48
C TYR A 30 -14.16 2.81 -8.36
N ASN A 31 -15.36 3.09 -7.88
CA ASN A 31 -16.59 2.75 -8.59
C ASN A 31 -16.57 1.29 -9.06
N PRO A 32 -16.29 0.33 -8.17
CA PRO A 32 -16.02 -1.05 -8.55
C PRO A 32 -17.24 -1.75 -9.12
N LYS A 33 -18.45 -1.40 -8.64
CA LYS A 33 -19.71 -2.04 -9.02
C LYS A 33 -20.86 -1.04 -9.06
N SER A 34 -21.88 -1.29 -9.88
CA SER A 34 -23.17 -0.60 -9.89
C SER A 34 -24.22 -1.56 -10.49
N GLU A 35 -25.49 -1.19 -10.50
CA GLU A 35 -26.56 -2.03 -11.07
C GLU A 35 -26.31 -2.47 -12.51
N GLY A 36 -25.79 -1.56 -13.35
CA GLY A 36 -25.45 -1.86 -14.75
C GLY A 36 -24.00 -2.32 -14.97
N ARG A 37 -23.18 -2.38 -13.92
CA ARG A 37 -21.76 -2.68 -14.02
C ARG A 37 -21.35 -3.66 -12.91
N TYR A 38 -21.38 -4.95 -13.25
CA TYR A 38 -21.09 -6.04 -12.31
C TYR A 38 -19.97 -6.96 -12.78
N TRP A 39 -19.79 -7.16 -14.08
CA TRP A 39 -18.81 -8.09 -14.65
C TRP A 39 -17.40 -7.51 -14.72
N GLN A 40 -17.25 -6.19 -14.74
CA GLN A 40 -15.97 -5.50 -14.88
C GLN A 40 -15.00 -5.82 -13.73
N LEU A 41 -15.53 -6.00 -12.52
CA LEU A 41 -14.71 -6.36 -11.36
C LEU A 41 -14.23 -7.82 -11.43
N TYR A 42 -15.02 -8.72 -12.00
CA TYR A 42 -14.59 -10.10 -12.29
C TYR A 42 -13.48 -10.11 -13.32
N ARG A 43 -13.63 -9.35 -14.40
CA ARG A 43 -12.59 -9.22 -15.43
C ARG A 43 -11.30 -8.63 -14.88
N LEU A 44 -11.37 -7.64 -14.02
CA LEU A 44 -10.22 -7.11 -13.30
C LEU A 44 -9.52 -8.21 -12.48
N LYS A 45 -10.27 -9.00 -11.71
CA LYS A 45 -9.73 -10.13 -10.92
C LYS A 45 -8.99 -11.11 -11.83
N GLU A 46 -9.57 -11.50 -12.95
CA GLU A 46 -8.95 -12.41 -13.91
C GLU A 46 -7.61 -11.87 -14.44
N ILE A 47 -7.57 -10.61 -14.88
CA ILE A 47 -6.35 -9.96 -15.40
C ILE A 47 -5.26 -9.96 -14.33
N PHE A 48 -5.60 -9.61 -13.09
CA PHE A 48 -4.62 -9.61 -12.00
C PHE A 48 -4.12 -11.02 -11.66
N LEU A 49 -4.98 -12.04 -11.69
CA LEU A 49 -4.59 -13.46 -11.48
C LEU A 49 -3.64 -13.98 -12.55
N GLN A 50 -3.66 -13.44 -13.76
CA GLN A 50 -2.71 -13.81 -14.83
C GLN A 50 -1.30 -13.26 -14.56
N GLN A 51 -1.17 -12.21 -13.77
CA GLN A 51 0.08 -11.50 -13.53
C GLN A 51 0.60 -11.66 -12.08
N ARG A 52 -0.22 -12.13 -11.16
CA ARG A 52 0.08 -12.18 -9.73
C ARG A 52 -0.32 -13.50 -9.11
N ALA A 53 0.37 -13.88 -8.07
CA ALA A 53 0.06 -15.06 -7.28
C ALA A 53 -1.33 -14.90 -6.61
N GLY A 54 -2.07 -16.01 -6.52
CA GLY A 54 -3.40 -16.02 -5.90
C GLY A 54 -3.41 -15.59 -4.43
N ASN A 55 -2.30 -15.76 -3.71
CA ASN A 55 -2.13 -15.32 -2.31
C ASN A 55 -1.78 -13.82 -2.17
N THR A 56 -1.69 -13.06 -3.26
CA THR A 56 -1.50 -11.60 -3.21
C THR A 56 -2.61 -10.97 -2.39
N PRO A 57 -2.32 -10.13 -1.39
CA PRO A 57 -3.35 -9.52 -0.56
C PRO A 57 -4.25 -8.57 -1.35
N VAL A 58 -5.53 -8.64 -1.03
CA VAL A 58 -6.56 -7.70 -1.48
C VAL A 58 -7.25 -7.15 -0.25
N GLY A 59 -7.30 -5.83 -0.12
CA GLY A 59 -8.08 -5.14 0.90
C GLY A 59 -9.25 -4.42 0.27
N TYR A 60 -10.40 -4.39 0.94
CA TYR A 60 -11.48 -3.51 0.53
C TYR A 60 -12.14 -2.85 1.73
N VAL A 61 -12.54 -1.62 1.51
CA VAL A 61 -13.14 -0.78 2.53
C VAL A 61 -14.47 -0.27 2.02
N ARG A 62 -15.53 -0.66 2.70
CA ARG A 62 -16.86 -0.14 2.48
C ARG A 62 -17.07 1.10 3.33
N GLN A 63 -17.67 2.15 2.79
CA GLN A 63 -17.95 3.42 3.47
C GLN A 63 -16.72 4.03 4.16
N ALA A 64 -15.58 4.05 3.48
CA ALA A 64 -14.31 4.55 4.01
C ALA A 64 -14.45 5.94 4.63
N GLY A 65 -13.96 6.10 5.88
CA GLY A 65 -13.99 7.36 6.63
C GLY A 65 -15.36 7.73 7.22
N ARG A 66 -16.35 6.82 7.21
CA ARG A 66 -17.67 7.01 7.81
C ARG A 66 -17.84 6.14 9.06
N PRO A 67 -18.84 6.43 9.94
CA PRO A 67 -19.08 5.63 11.13
C PRO A 67 -19.31 4.13 10.85
N GLU A 68 -19.91 3.81 9.70
CA GLU A 68 -20.23 2.45 9.25
C GLU A 68 -19.10 1.82 8.43
N GLN A 69 -17.86 2.29 8.56
CA GLN A 69 -16.72 1.76 7.84
C GLN A 69 -16.49 0.29 8.17
N GLU A 70 -16.43 -0.53 7.13
CA GLU A 70 -16.08 -1.95 7.21
C GLU A 70 -14.80 -2.20 6.41
N VAL A 71 -13.82 -2.88 7.02
CA VAL A 71 -12.53 -3.20 6.40
C VAL A 71 -12.38 -4.71 6.32
N THR A 72 -12.08 -5.20 5.14
CA THR A 72 -11.80 -6.63 4.90
C THR A 72 -10.46 -6.78 4.20
N VAL A 73 -9.64 -7.75 4.66
CA VAL A 73 -8.40 -8.15 4.00
C VAL A 73 -8.50 -9.62 3.66
N THR A 74 -8.29 -9.95 2.39
CA THR A 74 -8.37 -11.29 1.82
C THR A 74 -7.20 -11.54 0.85
N THR A 75 -7.26 -12.58 0.06
CA THR A 75 -6.32 -12.86 -1.03
C THR A 75 -6.97 -12.62 -2.39
N LEU A 76 -6.16 -12.48 -3.44
CA LEU A 76 -6.65 -12.30 -4.79
C LEU A 76 -7.47 -13.52 -5.27
N ALA A 77 -7.09 -14.72 -4.87
CA ALA A 77 -7.84 -15.95 -5.18
C ALA A 77 -9.21 -15.97 -4.49
N ASP A 78 -9.25 -15.61 -3.19
CA ASP A 78 -10.46 -15.66 -2.36
C ASP A 78 -11.33 -14.40 -2.48
N PHE A 79 -10.83 -13.35 -3.12
CA PHE A 79 -11.57 -12.11 -3.33
C PHE A 79 -12.86 -12.39 -4.10
N ASP A 80 -13.99 -12.09 -3.47
CA ASP A 80 -15.32 -12.30 -4.06
C ASP A 80 -15.93 -10.97 -4.50
N PRO A 81 -16.04 -10.70 -5.82
CA PRO A 81 -16.67 -9.49 -6.35
C PRO A 81 -18.13 -9.30 -5.94
N GLU A 82 -18.85 -10.37 -5.52
CA GLU A 82 -20.25 -10.23 -5.08
C GLU A 82 -20.38 -9.48 -3.75
N GLN A 83 -19.34 -9.47 -2.92
CA GLN A 83 -19.31 -8.73 -1.65
C GLN A 83 -19.07 -7.22 -1.82
N ILE A 84 -18.83 -6.79 -3.07
CA ILE A 84 -18.48 -5.40 -3.37
C ILE A 84 -19.70 -4.63 -3.86
N ASP A 85 -19.89 -3.44 -3.33
CA ASP A 85 -20.92 -2.48 -3.75
C ASP A 85 -20.29 -1.17 -4.25
N MET A 86 -21.13 -0.20 -4.62
CA MET A 86 -20.68 1.10 -5.13
C MET A 86 -20.02 2.00 -4.04
N PHE A 87 -20.19 1.68 -2.77
CA PHE A 87 -19.63 2.43 -1.64
C PHE A 87 -18.27 1.88 -1.19
N THR A 88 -17.73 0.94 -1.96
CA THR A 88 -16.51 0.22 -1.63
C THR A 88 -15.34 0.73 -2.47
N VAL A 89 -14.17 0.85 -1.85
CA VAL A 89 -12.89 0.97 -2.55
C VAL A 89 -12.13 -0.35 -2.39
N VAL A 90 -11.56 -0.86 -3.48
CA VAL A 90 -10.78 -2.09 -3.48
C VAL A 90 -9.31 -1.75 -3.71
N LEU A 91 -8.43 -2.35 -2.91
CA LEU A 91 -6.97 -2.21 -2.99
C LEU A 91 -6.37 -3.57 -3.34
N LEU A 92 -5.71 -3.66 -4.49
CA LEU A 92 -4.99 -4.85 -4.92
C LEU A 92 -3.50 -4.67 -4.59
N GLY A 93 -2.94 -5.60 -3.82
CA GLY A 93 -1.54 -5.65 -3.49
C GLY A 93 -0.66 -5.92 -4.71
N ASN A 94 0.64 -5.81 -4.54
CA ASN A 94 1.64 -6.18 -5.53
C ASN A 94 2.47 -7.39 -5.05
N SER A 95 3.52 -7.77 -5.80
CA SER A 95 4.38 -8.92 -5.47
C SER A 95 5.07 -8.82 -4.10
N GLN A 96 5.18 -7.63 -3.53
CA GLN A 96 5.80 -7.39 -2.22
C GLN A 96 4.78 -7.23 -1.09
N SER A 97 3.49 -7.20 -1.41
CA SER A 97 2.44 -7.05 -0.42
C SER A 97 2.22 -8.34 0.37
N TYR A 98 1.95 -8.20 1.65
CA TYR A 98 1.65 -9.34 2.53
C TYR A 98 0.58 -8.97 3.57
N ASN A 99 -0.06 -10.00 4.14
CA ASN A 99 -0.96 -9.83 5.26
C ASN A 99 -0.17 -9.94 6.57
N TRP A 100 -0.33 -8.98 7.43
CA TRP A 100 0.22 -9.01 8.78
C TRP A 100 -0.85 -8.63 9.79
N GLN A 101 -1.22 -9.57 10.64
CA GLN A 101 -2.24 -9.38 11.69
C GLN A 101 -3.56 -8.79 11.15
N GLY A 102 -4.05 -9.29 10.01
CA GLY A 102 -5.28 -8.81 9.37
C GLY A 102 -5.15 -7.46 8.66
N LYS A 103 -3.94 -6.96 8.51
CA LYS A 103 -3.64 -5.71 7.78
C LYS A 103 -2.88 -6.01 6.51
N MET A 104 -3.23 -5.33 5.43
CA MET A 104 -2.49 -5.37 4.18
C MET A 104 -1.31 -4.42 4.25
N ILE A 105 -0.11 -4.95 4.17
CA ILE A 105 1.15 -4.20 4.20
C ILE A 105 1.82 -4.25 2.84
N THR A 106 2.31 -3.11 2.37
CA THR A 106 3.17 -3.03 1.20
C THR A 106 4.43 -2.26 1.53
N PRO A 107 5.60 -2.91 1.57
CA PRO A 107 6.87 -2.25 1.83
C PRO A 107 7.22 -1.25 0.73
N ARG A 108 7.79 -0.11 1.09
CA ARG A 108 8.28 0.88 0.12
C ARG A 108 9.63 0.52 -0.53
N GLY A 109 10.07 -0.75 -0.42
CA GLY A 109 11.31 -1.21 -1.02
C GLY A 109 12.60 -0.71 -0.35
N TYR A 110 12.51 0.00 0.76
CA TYR A 110 13.69 0.46 1.50
C TYR A 110 14.49 -0.69 2.11
N TYR A 111 13.86 -1.85 2.36
CA TYR A 111 14.51 -3.05 2.92
C TYR A 111 15.56 -3.68 2.01
N GLN A 112 15.38 -3.63 0.71
CA GLN A 112 16.39 -4.17 -0.21
C GLN A 112 17.72 -3.40 -0.18
N LYS A 113 17.69 -2.17 0.38
CA LYS A 113 18.89 -1.35 0.60
C LYS A 113 19.56 -1.58 1.96
N MET A 114 18.86 -2.25 2.89
CA MET A 114 19.42 -2.68 4.16
C MET A 114 20.10 -4.05 4.00
N LYS A 115 21.22 -4.13 3.31
CA LYS A 115 22.07 -5.31 3.36
C LYS A 115 22.94 -5.21 4.60
N HIS A 116 22.57 -6.04 5.57
CA HIS A 116 23.43 -6.72 6.56
C HIS A 116 24.65 -5.99 7.09
N GLY A 117 24.58 -5.72 8.34
CA GLY A 117 25.76 -5.80 9.21
C GLY A 117 26.03 -4.57 10.04
N ASP A 118 25.76 -3.36 9.64
CA ASP A 118 26.26 -2.21 10.40
C ASP A 118 25.28 -1.04 10.53
N GLY A 119 23.98 -1.28 10.36
CA GLY A 119 22.96 -0.27 10.60
C GLY A 119 23.02 0.95 9.67
N GLY A 120 23.69 0.82 8.53
CA GLY A 120 23.83 1.91 7.57
C GLY A 120 23.03 1.69 6.29
N PHE A 121 22.32 2.71 5.83
CA PHE A 121 21.84 2.76 4.46
C PHE A 121 23.01 2.93 3.52
N VAL A 122 23.13 2.05 2.51
CA VAL A 122 23.99 2.35 1.38
C VAL A 122 23.23 3.30 0.46
N SER A 123 23.48 4.58 0.64
CA SER A 123 23.03 5.61 -0.30
C SER A 123 23.81 5.51 -1.62
N LYS A 124 23.18 5.96 -2.72
CA LYS A 124 23.96 6.25 -3.94
C LYS A 124 25.05 7.29 -3.60
N PRO A 125 26.23 7.25 -4.24
CA PRO A 125 27.25 8.24 -4.03
C PRO A 125 26.65 9.66 -4.12
N GLY A 126 26.77 10.45 -3.04
CA GLY A 126 26.20 11.80 -2.92
C GLY A 126 24.89 11.93 -2.14
N GLN A 127 24.30 10.83 -1.65
CA GLN A 127 23.15 10.87 -0.74
C GLN A 127 23.42 10.00 0.48
N GLU A 128 24.05 10.52 1.47
CA GLU A 128 24.21 9.86 2.77
C GLU A 128 22.97 10.09 3.65
N ILE A 129 22.08 9.10 3.66
CA ILE A 129 21.02 9.03 4.67
C ILE A 129 21.53 8.16 5.80
N MET A 130 21.99 8.78 6.89
CA MET A 130 22.32 8.07 8.11
C MET A 130 21.05 7.72 8.87
N ILE A 131 20.74 6.44 9.00
CA ILE A 131 19.83 6.00 10.05
C ILE A 131 20.62 5.96 11.34
N ARG A 132 20.27 6.85 12.23
CA ARG A 132 20.78 6.84 13.59
C ARG A 132 19.96 5.85 14.42
N SER A 133 20.61 5.14 15.33
CA SER A 133 19.89 4.27 16.25
C SER A 133 18.87 5.07 17.07
N PHE A 134 17.77 4.43 17.45
CA PHE A 134 16.74 5.04 18.31
C PHE A 134 17.34 5.70 19.57
N ARG A 135 18.37 5.08 20.18
CA ARG A 135 19.07 5.64 21.33
C ARG A 135 19.78 6.97 21.02
N THR A 136 20.42 7.06 19.85
CA THR A 136 21.10 8.27 19.41
C THR A 136 20.10 9.39 19.15
N ILE A 137 18.99 9.10 18.47
CA ILE A 137 17.93 10.08 18.21
C ILE A 137 17.28 10.55 19.52
N ALA A 138 16.98 9.63 20.44
CA ALA A 138 16.42 9.99 21.74
C ALA A 138 17.37 10.83 22.60
N SER A 139 18.68 10.58 22.51
CA SER A 139 19.71 11.41 23.14
C SER A 139 19.75 12.82 22.58
N GLU A 140 19.70 12.96 21.25
CA GLU A 140 19.68 14.25 20.57
C GLU A 140 18.45 15.11 20.90
N LEU A 141 17.26 14.47 21.03
CA LEU A 141 16.03 15.17 21.41
C LEU A 141 16.11 15.83 22.80
N LYS A 142 16.91 15.27 23.70
CA LYS A 142 17.12 15.81 25.04
C LYS A 142 18.16 16.94 25.08
N HIS A 143 18.94 17.13 24.02
CA HIS A 143 19.99 18.13 23.99
C HIS A 143 19.42 19.55 23.88
N PRO A 144 19.79 20.49 24.76
CA PRO A 144 19.19 21.83 24.79
C PRO A 144 19.52 22.66 23.54
N ASP A 145 20.66 22.42 22.92
CA ASP A 145 21.19 23.24 21.81
C ASP A 145 20.68 22.79 20.43
N ILE A 146 19.82 21.78 20.36
CA ILE A 146 19.25 21.36 19.10
C ILE A 146 18.04 22.23 18.75
N PRO A 147 18.04 22.92 17.60
CA PRO A 147 16.94 23.76 17.14
C PRO A 147 15.59 22.98 17.05
N LEU A 148 14.49 23.68 17.29
CA LEU A 148 13.14 23.09 17.34
C LEU A 148 12.74 22.41 16.03
N ASP A 149 13.10 22.98 14.89
CA ASP A 149 12.86 22.41 13.56
C ASP A 149 13.57 21.07 13.38
N ARG A 150 14.82 20.95 13.87
CA ARG A 150 15.56 19.69 13.85
C ARG A 150 14.98 18.66 14.82
N LYS A 151 14.47 19.09 15.98
CA LYS A 151 13.75 18.21 16.91
C LYS A 151 12.48 17.63 16.26
N TRP A 152 11.79 18.41 15.45
CA TRP A 152 10.61 17.97 14.70
C TRP A 152 10.94 16.85 13.71
N VAL A 153 12.00 17.01 12.93
CA VAL A 153 12.47 15.98 12.00
C VAL A 153 12.85 14.70 12.73
N LEU A 154 13.54 14.81 13.87
CA LEU A 154 13.91 13.67 14.71
C LEU A 154 12.68 12.94 15.28
N LEU A 155 11.68 13.68 15.76
CA LEU A 155 10.41 13.11 16.24
C LEU A 155 9.67 12.36 15.14
N HIS A 156 9.60 12.92 13.95
CA HIS A 156 8.98 12.27 12.81
C HIS A 156 9.71 10.99 12.42
N THR A 157 11.04 11.00 12.47
CA THR A 157 11.85 9.81 12.21
C THR A 157 11.61 8.72 13.25
N ILE A 158 11.48 9.07 14.53
CA ILE A 158 11.17 8.13 15.61
C ILE A 158 9.77 7.51 15.40
N HIS A 159 8.77 8.33 15.08
CA HIS A 159 7.41 7.87 14.86
C HIS A 159 7.34 6.85 13.72
N THR A 160 7.96 7.17 12.59
CA THR A 160 8.01 6.26 11.43
C THR A 160 8.81 4.98 11.70
N THR A 161 9.78 5.01 12.60
CA THR A 161 10.60 3.84 12.95
C THR A 161 9.89 2.96 14.00
N ALA A 162 9.19 3.55 14.97
CA ALA A 162 8.44 2.83 15.99
C ALA A 162 7.25 2.05 15.42
N ASP A 163 6.54 2.62 14.44
CA ASP A 163 5.48 1.92 13.71
C ASP A 163 6.00 0.70 12.94
N PHE A 164 7.29 0.64 12.73
CA PHE A 164 7.96 -0.36 11.92
C PHE A 164 8.40 -1.59 12.69
N ASP A 165 8.87 -1.42 13.91
CA ASP A 165 9.40 -2.52 14.75
C ASP A 165 8.31 -3.26 15.55
N GLY A 166 7.06 -2.81 15.50
CA GLY A 166 5.94 -3.47 16.17
C GLY A 166 6.12 -3.59 17.69
N LYS A 167 6.92 -2.74 18.29
CA LYS A 167 7.20 -2.70 19.72
C LYS A 167 6.94 -1.33 20.32
#